data_12555a46e4f5dd5ac42942504910c3dd
#
_entry.id   12555a46e4f5dd5ac42942504910c3dd
#
_cell.length_a   1.000
_cell.length_b   1.000
_cell.length_c   1.000
_cell.angle_alpha   90.00
_cell.angle_beta   90.00
_cell.angle_gamma   90.00
#
_symmetry.space_group_name_H-M   'P 1'
#
loop_
_entity.id
_entity.type
_entity.pdbx_description
1 polymer ?
#
loop_
_entity_poly.entity_id
_entity_poly.type
_entity_poly.pdbx_seq_one_letter_code
_entity_poly.pdbx_strand_id
1 'polypeptide(L)'
;MDEENEMLESLGLEEVEELFRDVPSEVRDDIDIDEGKTEMETKKYVKKILSKNQTLDDFSNFLGGGIYRHYVPSAVNEIVGRSEFYTSYTPYQAEISQGMLQALFEYQSLVCELTGMDAANTSMYDYATAFAEGVLMAGRVGRGSEFLVPENIHWEKWEVLHNYLRGSDIEIKKVDYDKETGKIDIDDLQKKLTDDNLGFYVESPNVFGVIEDDTSVFEDLKTDNKSIMVAGTSPLALTLLEPPSEWGADIVVGDSQSLGIPPSFGGPTVGIFACKKRHLRRMPGRMIGETEDVEGNTAYCMTLQTREQHIRRERATSNICTNQSLMALASACYMFVKGGKGLEEVGKTNYEKAHKLAEKIDEIDGFSAPYFDSLYFNEFTVETPIDSKEVISKGMKNKVLAGITIDDKYEKLNPSVLLSATEMNDEEDIDSLIETFREVVE
;
A
#
# COMPACT_ATOMS: atom_id res chain seq x y z
N MET A 1 -35.28 15.51 33.30
CA MET A 1 -36.36 14.94 34.17
C MET A 1 -37.73 15.31 33.61
N ASP A 2 -38.07 16.57 33.29
CA ASP A 2 -39.39 16.87 32.73
C ASP A 2 -39.64 16.22 31.36
N GLU A 3 -38.70 16.31 30.43
CA GLU A 3 -38.86 15.73 29.07
C GLU A 3 -38.95 14.20 29.10
N GLU A 4 -38.19 13.53 29.96
CA GLU A 4 -38.21 12.07 30.10
C GLU A 4 -39.57 11.61 30.65
N ASN A 5 -40.09 12.28 31.64
CA ASN A 5 -41.42 12.00 32.23
C ASN A 5 -42.54 12.24 31.17
N GLU A 6 -42.50 13.35 30.44
CA GLU A 6 -43.45 13.60 29.36
C GLU A 6 -43.40 12.52 28.24
N MET A 7 -42.23 12.02 27.93
CA MET A 7 -42.06 10.92 26.96
C MET A 7 -42.65 9.62 27.52
N LEU A 8 -42.37 9.26 28.76
CA LEU A 8 -42.92 8.07 29.40
C LEU A 8 -44.47 8.15 29.53
N GLU A 9 -44.99 9.28 29.94
CA GLU A 9 -46.43 9.53 29.99
C GLU A 9 -47.10 9.36 28.61
N SER A 10 -46.46 9.86 27.55
CA SER A 10 -46.97 9.72 26.19
C SER A 10 -47.05 8.26 25.71
N LEU A 11 -46.22 7.40 26.28
CA LEU A 11 -46.19 5.95 26.02
C LEU A 11 -47.01 5.15 27.00
N GLY A 12 -47.59 5.80 28.03
CA GLY A 12 -48.34 5.14 29.12
C GLY A 12 -47.44 4.29 30.03
N LEU A 13 -46.21 4.71 30.23
CA LEU A 13 -45.20 4.06 31.06
C LEU A 13 -44.85 4.97 32.25
N GLU A 14 -44.42 4.36 33.38
CA GLU A 14 -43.98 5.08 34.57
C GLU A 14 -42.45 5.12 34.69
N GLU A 15 -41.76 4.09 34.19
CA GLU A 15 -40.29 3.96 34.27
C GLU A 15 -39.68 3.52 32.94
N VAL A 16 -38.40 3.87 32.69
CA VAL A 16 -37.63 3.49 31.47
C VAL A 16 -37.50 1.97 31.38
N GLU A 17 -37.38 1.28 32.49
CA GLU A 17 -37.25 -0.18 32.56
C GLU A 17 -38.42 -0.92 31.93
N GLU A 18 -39.62 -0.32 31.92
CA GLU A 18 -40.81 -0.90 31.31
C GLU A 18 -40.68 -1.02 29.76
N LEU A 19 -39.83 -0.20 29.15
CA LEU A 19 -39.52 -0.31 27.72
C LEU A 19 -38.88 -1.65 27.35
N PHE A 20 -38.22 -2.28 28.32
CA PHE A 20 -37.49 -3.54 28.13
C PHE A 20 -38.29 -4.78 28.59
N ARG A 21 -39.59 -4.65 28.86
CA ARG A 21 -40.43 -5.76 29.36
C ARG A 21 -40.40 -7.02 28.48
N ASP A 22 -40.11 -6.85 27.18
CA ASP A 22 -40.01 -7.96 26.21
C ASP A 22 -38.62 -8.68 26.27
N VAL A 23 -37.68 -8.15 27.06
CA VAL A 23 -36.36 -8.76 27.30
C VAL A 23 -36.45 -9.57 28.59
N PRO A 24 -36.23 -10.90 28.58
CA PRO A 24 -36.26 -11.72 29.80
C PRO A 24 -35.26 -11.21 30.83
N SER A 25 -35.69 -11.22 32.13
CA SER A 25 -34.85 -10.71 33.22
C SER A 25 -33.51 -11.45 33.36
N GLU A 26 -33.46 -12.73 32.96
CA GLU A 26 -32.27 -13.58 33.02
C GLU A 26 -31.15 -13.16 32.03
N VAL A 27 -31.51 -12.37 31.02
CA VAL A 27 -30.56 -11.84 30.04
C VAL A 27 -30.32 -10.34 30.14
N ARG A 28 -30.96 -9.70 31.14
CA ARG A 28 -30.67 -8.30 31.50
C ARG A 28 -29.48 -8.29 32.43
N ASP A 29 -28.50 -7.48 32.11
CA ASP A 29 -27.33 -7.26 32.96
C ASP A 29 -27.15 -5.77 33.20
N ASP A 30 -26.82 -5.40 34.43
CA ASP A 30 -26.48 -4.04 34.77
C ASP A 30 -25.08 -3.75 34.28
N ILE A 31 -24.96 -2.80 33.33
CA ILE A 31 -23.67 -2.38 32.82
C ILE A 31 -23.05 -1.44 33.87
N ASP A 32 -22.11 -1.95 34.64
CA ASP A 32 -21.31 -1.16 35.58
C ASP A 32 -20.24 -0.36 34.80
N ILE A 33 -20.60 0.84 34.36
CA ILE A 33 -19.70 1.76 33.64
C ILE A 33 -19.40 2.92 34.58
N ASP A 34 -18.12 3.22 34.74
CA ASP A 34 -17.64 4.39 35.46
C ASP A 34 -18.33 5.67 34.95
N GLU A 35 -18.57 6.60 35.84
CA GLU A 35 -19.12 7.92 35.50
C GLU A 35 -18.24 8.64 34.45
N GLY A 36 -18.85 9.17 33.40
CA GLY A 36 -18.17 9.84 32.31
C GLY A 36 -17.38 11.06 32.77
N LYS A 37 -16.21 11.29 32.14
CA LYS A 37 -15.42 12.50 32.37
C LYS A 37 -15.90 13.65 31.48
N THR A 38 -15.71 14.87 31.94
CA THR A 38 -15.91 16.06 31.11
C THR A 38 -14.93 16.07 29.92
N GLU A 39 -15.25 16.78 28.84
CA GLU A 39 -14.36 16.92 27.68
C GLU A 39 -12.95 17.41 28.08
N MET A 40 -12.89 18.39 28.98
CA MET A 40 -11.63 18.94 29.48
C MET A 40 -10.78 17.88 30.21
N GLU A 41 -11.40 17.10 31.09
CA GLU A 41 -10.74 16.02 31.83
C GLU A 41 -10.28 14.91 30.89
N THR A 42 -11.14 14.52 29.93
CA THR A 42 -10.82 13.53 28.90
C THR A 42 -9.62 13.97 28.08
N LYS A 43 -9.60 15.21 27.57
CA LYS A 43 -8.45 15.78 26.83
C LYS A 43 -7.16 15.75 27.66
N LYS A 44 -7.24 16.13 28.94
CA LYS A 44 -6.07 16.12 29.85
C LYS A 44 -5.56 14.69 30.09
N TYR A 45 -6.48 13.75 30.28
CA TYR A 45 -6.15 12.34 30.51
C TYR A 45 -5.50 11.72 29.27
N VAL A 46 -6.12 11.89 28.09
CA VAL A 46 -5.60 11.39 26.83
C VAL A 46 -4.23 11.99 26.48
N LYS A 47 -4.06 13.31 26.63
CA LYS A 47 -2.74 13.97 26.45
C LYS A 47 -1.66 13.38 27.36
N LYS A 48 -2.01 13.06 28.62
CA LYS A 48 -1.06 12.44 29.57
C LYS A 48 -0.65 11.04 29.12
N ILE A 49 -1.55 10.26 28.53
CA ILE A 49 -1.22 8.94 27.98
C ILE A 49 -0.35 9.10 26.74
N LEU A 50 -0.80 9.93 25.78
CA LEU A 50 -0.11 10.14 24.49
C LEU A 50 1.29 10.77 24.64
N SER A 51 1.53 11.55 25.73
CA SER A 51 2.86 12.14 25.98
C SER A 51 3.98 11.12 26.26
N LYS A 52 3.64 9.84 26.38
CA LYS A 52 4.61 8.74 26.49
C LYS A 52 5.09 8.23 25.14
N ASN A 53 4.37 8.57 24.08
CA ASN A 53 4.76 8.19 22.72
C ASN A 53 5.89 9.09 22.23
N GLN A 54 6.76 8.51 21.44
CA GLN A 54 7.71 9.24 20.61
C GLN A 54 7.20 9.20 19.16
N THR A 55 7.38 10.29 18.44
CA THR A 55 6.91 10.42 17.06
C THR A 55 8.10 10.37 16.08
N LEU A 56 7.81 10.27 14.79
CA LEU A 56 8.85 10.33 13.76
C LEU A 56 9.60 11.69 13.74
N ASP A 57 9.03 12.75 14.35
CA ASP A 57 9.71 14.04 14.49
C ASP A 57 10.75 14.04 15.61
N ASP A 58 10.76 13.02 16.47
CA ASP A 58 11.74 12.84 17.55
C ASP A 58 12.97 12.02 17.11
N PHE A 59 12.96 11.51 15.85
CA PHE A 59 13.98 10.60 15.33
C PHE A 59 14.41 10.99 13.91
N SER A 60 15.67 10.76 13.58
CA SER A 60 16.13 10.62 12.20
C SER A 60 15.63 9.30 11.65
N ASN A 61 14.78 9.34 10.62
CA ASN A 61 14.00 8.19 10.17
C ASN A 61 14.46 7.65 8.81
N PHE A 62 14.95 6.42 8.78
CA PHE A 62 15.37 5.68 7.58
C PHE A 62 14.58 4.37 7.40
N LEU A 63 13.39 4.28 8.00
CA LEU A 63 12.50 3.14 7.81
C LEU A 63 11.91 3.13 6.40
N GLY A 64 11.75 1.94 5.87
CA GLY A 64 11.13 1.65 4.59
C GLY A 64 10.22 0.42 4.66
N GLY A 65 10.39 -0.53 3.73
CA GLY A 65 9.61 -1.77 3.68
C GLY A 65 8.19 -1.56 3.15
N GLY A 66 8.01 -0.55 2.27
CA GLY A 66 6.72 -0.26 1.63
C GLY A 66 5.91 0.88 2.28
N ILE A 67 6.31 1.37 3.46
CA ILE A 67 5.74 2.54 4.13
C ILE A 67 6.84 3.56 4.36
N TYR A 68 6.72 4.73 3.75
CA TYR A 68 7.77 5.76 3.77
C TYR A 68 7.25 7.08 4.32
N ARG A 69 8.14 7.86 4.96
CA ARG A 69 7.82 9.21 5.40
C ARG A 69 8.08 10.19 4.25
N HIS A 70 7.00 10.70 3.66
CA HIS A 70 7.03 11.73 2.63
C HIS A 70 6.38 13.03 3.14
N TYR A 71 6.71 14.15 2.51
CA TYR A 71 6.07 15.42 2.79
C TYR A 71 4.66 15.45 2.20
N VAL A 72 3.66 15.62 3.06
CA VAL A 72 2.26 15.78 2.66
C VAL A 72 1.90 17.27 2.66
N PRO A 73 1.61 17.87 1.48
CA PRO A 73 1.20 19.26 1.40
C PRO A 73 -0.07 19.56 2.21
N SER A 74 -0.13 20.72 2.89
CA SER A 74 -1.29 21.12 3.69
C SER A 74 -2.61 21.10 2.93
N ALA A 75 -2.58 21.36 1.63
CA ALA A 75 -3.75 21.31 0.77
C ALA A 75 -4.41 19.93 0.73
N VAL A 76 -3.63 18.83 0.82
CA VAL A 76 -4.17 17.47 0.86
C VAL A 76 -5.01 17.29 2.13
N ASN A 77 -4.46 17.67 3.28
CA ASN A 77 -5.15 17.54 4.57
C ASN A 77 -6.41 18.43 4.62
N GLU A 78 -6.34 19.63 4.06
CA GLU A 78 -7.49 20.55 3.99
C GLU A 78 -8.64 19.95 3.17
N ILE A 79 -8.35 19.37 2.00
CA ILE A 79 -9.38 18.79 1.13
C ILE A 79 -9.95 17.51 1.74
N VAL A 80 -9.11 16.61 2.24
CA VAL A 80 -9.53 15.34 2.87
C VAL A 80 -10.36 15.61 4.13
N GLY A 81 -10.05 16.68 4.88
CA GLY A 81 -10.76 17.07 6.10
C GLY A 81 -12.12 17.73 5.86
N ARG A 82 -12.47 18.10 4.61
CA ARG A 82 -13.79 18.69 4.31
C ARG A 82 -14.91 17.69 4.54
N SER A 83 -15.98 18.12 5.19
CA SER A 83 -17.09 17.24 5.58
C SER A 83 -17.74 16.54 4.39
N GLU A 84 -17.76 17.17 3.22
CA GLU A 84 -18.32 16.64 1.97
C GLU A 84 -17.61 15.36 1.53
N PHE A 85 -16.31 15.27 1.78
CA PHE A 85 -15.49 14.07 1.47
C PHE A 85 -15.33 13.17 2.70
N TYR A 86 -15.00 13.76 3.86
CA TYR A 86 -14.68 13.01 5.08
C TYR A 86 -15.82 12.13 5.57
N THR A 87 -17.07 12.61 5.47
CA THR A 87 -18.27 11.86 5.86
C THR A 87 -18.88 11.05 4.72
N SER A 88 -18.33 11.15 3.50
CA SER A 88 -18.80 10.38 2.36
C SER A 88 -18.54 8.89 2.56
N TYR A 89 -19.56 8.08 2.29
CA TYR A 89 -19.44 6.63 2.24
C TYR A 89 -19.36 6.17 0.78
N THR A 90 -19.74 4.94 0.47
CA THR A 90 -19.76 4.46 -0.91
C THR A 90 -20.79 5.25 -1.75
N PRO A 91 -20.40 5.85 -2.87
CA PRO A 91 -21.26 6.72 -3.68
C PRO A 91 -22.22 5.91 -4.58
N TYR A 92 -23.14 5.14 -3.98
CA TYR A 92 -24.11 4.32 -4.72
C TYR A 92 -25.14 5.15 -5.49
N GLN A 93 -25.56 6.29 -4.92
CA GLN A 93 -26.51 7.20 -5.55
C GLN A 93 -25.74 8.26 -6.34
N ALA A 94 -25.64 8.05 -7.64
CA ALA A 94 -24.87 8.94 -8.53
C ALA A 94 -25.39 10.37 -8.49
N GLU A 95 -26.70 10.57 -8.37
CA GLU A 95 -27.37 11.88 -8.42
C GLU A 95 -26.89 12.85 -7.34
N ILE A 96 -26.49 12.34 -6.16
CA ILE A 96 -26.05 13.15 -5.02
C ILE A 96 -24.56 13.03 -4.71
N SER A 97 -23.82 12.25 -5.50
CA SER A 97 -22.42 11.89 -5.21
C SER A 97 -21.46 12.27 -6.35
N GLN A 98 -21.86 13.20 -7.23
CA GLN A 98 -21.07 13.52 -8.44
C GLN A 98 -19.65 14.00 -8.10
N GLY A 99 -19.46 14.81 -7.06
CA GLY A 99 -18.14 15.30 -6.68
C GLY A 99 -17.21 14.17 -6.20
N MET A 100 -17.71 13.23 -5.39
CA MET A 100 -16.91 12.08 -4.96
C MET A 100 -16.64 11.12 -6.11
N LEU A 101 -17.61 10.87 -6.97
CA LEU A 101 -17.47 10.02 -8.15
C LEU A 101 -16.42 10.59 -9.11
N GLN A 102 -16.49 11.90 -9.39
CA GLN A 102 -15.48 12.58 -10.21
C GLN A 102 -14.08 12.44 -9.60
N ALA A 103 -13.91 12.72 -8.32
CA ALA A 103 -12.61 12.60 -7.65
C ALA A 103 -12.02 11.20 -7.75
N LEU A 104 -12.84 10.16 -7.60
CA LEU A 104 -12.41 8.78 -7.77
C LEU A 104 -12.10 8.42 -9.24
N PHE A 105 -12.85 8.97 -10.19
CA PHE A 105 -12.56 8.81 -11.62
C PHE A 105 -11.22 9.44 -11.99
N GLU A 106 -10.93 10.62 -11.45
CA GLU A 106 -9.65 11.29 -11.65
C GLU A 106 -8.48 10.53 -11.02
N TYR A 107 -8.67 9.95 -9.82
CA TYR A 107 -7.68 9.03 -9.25
C TYR A 107 -7.37 7.85 -10.18
N GLN A 108 -8.41 7.19 -10.71
CA GLN A 108 -8.25 6.08 -11.66
C GLN A 108 -7.45 6.52 -12.90
N SER A 109 -7.74 7.71 -13.42
CA SER A 109 -7.06 8.27 -14.60
C SER A 109 -5.58 8.53 -14.32
N LEU A 110 -5.26 9.12 -13.14
CA LEU A 110 -3.88 9.36 -12.73
C LEU A 110 -3.09 8.05 -12.51
N VAL A 111 -3.74 7.02 -11.96
CA VAL A 111 -3.12 5.68 -11.85
C VAL A 111 -2.85 5.09 -13.23
N CYS A 112 -3.78 5.24 -14.19
CA CYS A 112 -3.57 4.81 -15.57
C CYS A 112 -2.39 5.54 -16.22
N GLU A 113 -2.27 6.84 -16.06
CA GLU A 113 -1.13 7.64 -16.56
C GLU A 113 0.21 7.18 -15.99
N LEU A 114 0.28 6.94 -14.66
CA LEU A 114 1.51 6.48 -14.02
C LEU A 114 1.92 5.07 -14.46
N THR A 115 0.96 4.18 -14.61
CA THR A 115 1.23 2.76 -14.89
C THR A 115 1.23 2.40 -16.38
N GLY A 116 0.75 3.31 -17.24
CA GLY A 116 0.51 3.07 -18.66
C GLY A 116 -0.63 2.10 -18.95
N MET A 117 -1.45 1.75 -17.95
CA MET A 117 -2.56 0.81 -18.09
C MET A 117 -3.83 1.47 -18.63
N ASP A 118 -4.70 0.67 -19.27
CA ASP A 118 -5.95 1.16 -19.86
C ASP A 118 -7.03 1.47 -18.85
N ALA A 119 -7.01 0.83 -17.68
CA ALA A 119 -8.03 0.98 -16.66
C ALA A 119 -7.49 0.67 -15.25
N ALA A 120 -7.98 1.43 -14.27
CA ALA A 120 -7.73 1.21 -12.85
C ALA A 120 -9.06 1.16 -12.08
N ASN A 121 -9.07 0.51 -10.91
CA ASN A 121 -10.18 0.59 -9.97
C ASN A 121 -10.05 1.81 -9.04
N THR A 122 -11.06 2.07 -8.22
CA THR A 122 -11.04 3.22 -7.31
C THR A 122 -10.04 3.06 -6.17
N SER A 123 -9.82 1.85 -5.70
CA SER A 123 -8.88 1.52 -4.61
C SER A 123 -8.90 0.03 -4.26
N MET A 124 -7.82 -0.43 -3.63
CA MET A 124 -7.74 -1.68 -2.89
C MET A 124 -7.40 -1.36 -1.43
N TYR A 125 -7.35 -2.35 -0.53
CA TYR A 125 -7.01 -2.10 0.87
C TYR A 125 -5.55 -1.64 1.02
N ASP A 126 -4.62 -2.39 0.42
CA ASP A 126 -3.17 -2.19 0.46
C ASP A 126 -2.49 -2.93 -0.70
N TYR A 127 -1.16 -2.88 -0.75
CA TYR A 127 -0.37 -3.54 -1.77
C TYR A 127 -0.52 -5.07 -1.73
N ALA A 128 -0.44 -5.67 -0.55
CA ALA A 128 -0.47 -7.14 -0.40
C ALA A 128 -1.80 -7.73 -0.85
N THR A 129 -2.92 -7.08 -0.52
CA THR A 129 -4.25 -7.47 -1.01
C THR A 129 -4.43 -7.21 -2.50
N ALA A 130 -3.89 -6.12 -3.03
CA ALA A 130 -3.89 -5.85 -4.47
C ALA A 130 -3.10 -6.93 -5.23
N PHE A 131 -1.93 -7.32 -4.73
CA PHE A 131 -1.14 -8.42 -5.30
C PHE A 131 -1.89 -9.74 -5.28
N ALA A 132 -2.46 -10.14 -4.14
CA ALA A 132 -3.22 -11.38 -4.02
C ALA A 132 -4.42 -11.42 -4.98
N GLU A 133 -5.15 -10.32 -5.11
CA GLU A 133 -6.24 -10.20 -6.09
C GLU A 133 -5.72 -10.20 -7.54
N GLY A 134 -4.51 -9.71 -7.79
CA GLY A 134 -3.83 -9.82 -9.08
C GLY A 134 -3.61 -11.27 -9.49
N VAL A 135 -3.12 -12.10 -8.57
CA VAL A 135 -2.95 -13.55 -8.77
C VAL A 135 -4.31 -14.24 -8.98
N LEU A 136 -5.31 -13.93 -8.15
CA LEU A 136 -6.67 -14.44 -8.35
C LEU A 136 -7.26 -14.02 -9.70
N MET A 137 -6.98 -12.79 -10.14
CA MET A 137 -7.43 -12.32 -11.45
C MET A 137 -6.70 -13.05 -12.59
N ALA A 138 -5.41 -13.35 -12.44
CA ALA A 138 -4.69 -14.19 -13.40
C ALA A 138 -5.35 -15.55 -13.54
N GLY A 139 -5.79 -16.19 -12.44
CA GLY A 139 -6.57 -17.42 -12.47
C GLY A 139 -7.93 -17.29 -13.18
N ARG A 140 -8.56 -16.10 -13.14
CA ARG A 140 -9.83 -15.84 -13.84
C ARG A 140 -9.69 -15.60 -15.34
N VAL A 141 -8.51 -15.22 -15.82
CA VAL A 141 -8.28 -14.83 -17.23
C VAL A 141 -7.26 -15.71 -17.95
N GLY A 142 -6.36 -16.33 -17.22
CA GLY A 142 -5.31 -17.24 -17.73
C GLY A 142 -5.83 -18.66 -17.92
N ARG A 143 -4.89 -19.54 -18.25
CA ARG A 143 -5.12 -20.99 -18.39
C ARG A 143 -4.05 -21.72 -17.63
N GLY A 144 -4.40 -22.79 -16.95
CA GLY A 144 -3.51 -23.54 -16.08
C GLY A 144 -3.88 -23.42 -14.61
N SER A 145 -3.02 -23.93 -13.72
CA SER A 145 -3.25 -23.97 -12.29
C SER A 145 -2.09 -23.42 -11.47
N GLU A 146 -0.92 -23.20 -12.06
CA GLU A 146 0.28 -22.75 -11.36
C GLU A 146 0.54 -21.26 -11.62
N PHE A 147 0.96 -20.50 -10.58
CA PHE A 147 1.40 -19.11 -10.71
C PHE A 147 2.79 -18.95 -10.07
N LEU A 148 3.71 -18.32 -10.81
CA LEU A 148 5.10 -18.16 -10.40
C LEU A 148 5.29 -16.85 -9.64
N VAL A 149 5.91 -16.91 -8.46
CA VAL A 149 6.18 -15.75 -7.59
C VAL A 149 7.63 -15.77 -7.16
N PRO A 150 8.41 -14.70 -7.38
CA PRO A 150 9.80 -14.63 -6.98
C PRO A 150 9.93 -14.51 -5.46
N GLU A 151 11.03 -15.04 -4.91
CA GLU A 151 11.29 -14.99 -3.47
C GLU A 151 11.66 -13.60 -2.96
N ASN A 152 12.11 -12.69 -3.84
CA ASN A 152 12.50 -11.32 -3.52
C ASN A 152 11.31 -10.33 -3.41
N ILE A 153 10.18 -10.79 -2.85
CA ILE A 153 9.03 -9.95 -2.49
C ILE A 153 8.88 -9.85 -0.98
N HIS A 154 8.23 -8.79 -0.50
CA HIS A 154 8.01 -8.58 0.93
C HIS A 154 7.26 -9.77 1.57
N TRP A 155 7.69 -10.20 2.77
CA TRP A 155 7.12 -11.36 3.48
C TRP A 155 5.62 -11.23 3.76
N GLU A 156 5.10 -10.03 4.01
CA GLU A 156 3.68 -9.78 4.19
C GLU A 156 2.86 -10.18 2.95
N LYS A 157 3.39 -9.92 1.75
CA LYS A 157 2.74 -10.32 0.50
C LYS A 157 2.59 -11.83 0.40
N TRP A 158 3.57 -12.59 0.88
CA TRP A 158 3.49 -14.05 0.98
C TRP A 158 2.38 -14.50 1.92
N GLU A 159 2.29 -13.93 3.12
CA GLU A 159 1.29 -14.28 4.13
C GLU A 159 -0.13 -13.99 3.63
N VAL A 160 -0.34 -12.80 3.06
CA VAL A 160 -1.64 -12.41 2.50
C VAL A 160 -2.01 -13.29 1.30
N LEU A 161 -1.08 -13.53 0.37
CA LEU A 161 -1.31 -14.38 -0.79
C LEU A 161 -1.75 -15.79 -0.37
N HIS A 162 -1.02 -16.42 0.53
CA HIS A 162 -1.37 -17.76 1.03
C HIS A 162 -2.77 -17.78 1.67
N ASN A 163 -3.13 -16.72 2.40
CA ASN A 163 -4.47 -16.63 3.00
C ASN A 163 -5.57 -16.50 1.94
N TYR A 164 -5.35 -15.67 0.92
CA TYR A 164 -6.32 -15.47 -0.17
C TYR A 164 -6.53 -16.73 -1.02
N LEU A 165 -5.50 -17.51 -1.20
CA LEU A 165 -5.55 -18.71 -2.06
C LEU A 165 -6.09 -19.97 -1.38
N ARG A 166 -6.38 -19.94 -0.07
CA ARG A 166 -6.88 -21.13 0.68
C ARG A 166 -8.08 -21.84 0.07
N GLY A 167 -8.94 -21.10 -0.66
CA GLY A 167 -10.14 -21.66 -1.29
C GLY A 167 -10.05 -21.70 -2.80
N SER A 168 -8.86 -21.57 -3.39
CA SER A 168 -8.61 -21.60 -4.82
C SER A 168 -7.84 -22.86 -5.23
N ASP A 169 -7.91 -23.19 -6.51
CA ASP A 169 -7.14 -24.26 -7.12
C ASP A 169 -5.78 -23.78 -7.68
N ILE A 170 -5.36 -22.56 -7.32
CA ILE A 170 -4.09 -21.98 -7.79
C ILE A 170 -2.94 -22.45 -6.90
N GLU A 171 -1.97 -23.10 -7.49
CA GLU A 171 -0.72 -23.51 -6.84
C GLU A 171 0.37 -22.44 -7.07
N ILE A 172 1.05 -22.03 -5.99
CA ILE A 172 2.16 -21.09 -6.09
C ILE A 172 3.47 -21.83 -6.21
N LYS A 173 4.25 -21.50 -7.24
CA LYS A 173 5.65 -21.95 -7.42
C LYS A 173 6.57 -20.77 -7.18
N LYS A 174 7.53 -20.97 -6.29
CA LYS A 174 8.56 -19.95 -6.03
C LYS A 174 9.57 -19.91 -7.16
N VAL A 175 10.00 -18.69 -7.50
CA VAL A 175 11.14 -18.43 -8.39
C VAL A 175 12.27 -17.86 -7.55
N ASP A 176 13.47 -18.33 -7.78
CA ASP A 176 14.66 -17.89 -7.06
C ASP A 176 15.07 -16.47 -7.48
N TYR A 177 15.95 -15.85 -6.72
CA TYR A 177 16.60 -14.59 -7.08
C TYR A 177 18.11 -14.76 -7.09
N ASP A 178 18.77 -13.99 -7.93
CA ASP A 178 20.23 -13.96 -8.01
C ASP A 178 20.83 -13.29 -6.75
N LYS A 179 21.82 -13.94 -6.14
CA LYS A 179 22.38 -13.51 -4.86
C LYS A 179 23.30 -12.30 -4.95
N GLU A 180 23.89 -12.05 -6.11
CA GLU A 180 24.79 -10.93 -6.33
C GLU A 180 24.01 -9.67 -6.71
N THR A 181 22.98 -9.83 -7.53
CA THR A 181 22.19 -8.71 -8.05
C THR A 181 20.88 -8.46 -7.30
N GLY A 182 20.35 -9.43 -6.56
CA GLY A 182 19.04 -9.33 -5.91
C GLY A 182 17.85 -9.33 -6.89
N LYS A 183 18.08 -9.48 -8.18
CA LYS A 183 17.07 -9.56 -9.24
C LYS A 183 16.47 -10.95 -9.34
N ILE A 184 15.36 -11.08 -10.07
CA ILE A 184 14.74 -12.36 -10.38
C ILE A 184 15.75 -13.23 -11.17
N ASP A 185 15.90 -14.49 -10.75
CA ASP A 185 16.67 -15.47 -11.54
C ASP A 185 15.88 -15.84 -12.79
N ILE A 186 16.28 -15.26 -13.91
CA ILE A 186 15.61 -15.44 -15.21
C ILE A 186 15.71 -16.88 -15.71
N ASP A 187 16.83 -17.57 -15.47
CA ASP A 187 17.00 -18.95 -15.88
C ASP A 187 16.06 -19.87 -15.09
N ASP A 188 15.88 -19.62 -13.80
CA ASP A 188 14.94 -20.37 -12.95
C ASP A 188 13.49 -20.05 -13.33
N LEU A 189 13.15 -18.78 -13.61
CA LEU A 189 11.83 -18.37 -14.11
C LEU A 189 11.53 -19.11 -15.43
N GLN A 190 12.42 -19.04 -16.40
CA GLN A 190 12.25 -19.67 -17.71
C GLN A 190 12.10 -21.17 -17.61
N LYS A 191 12.88 -21.83 -16.76
CA LYS A 191 12.81 -23.27 -16.51
C LYS A 191 11.48 -23.70 -15.88
N LYS A 192 10.88 -22.86 -15.03
CA LYS A 192 9.62 -23.13 -14.36
C LYS A 192 8.39 -22.75 -15.17
N LEU A 193 8.55 -21.90 -16.22
CA LEU A 193 7.46 -21.58 -17.14
C LEU A 193 7.11 -22.78 -18.01
N THR A 194 5.88 -23.24 -17.91
CA THR A 194 5.29 -24.37 -18.64
C THR A 194 3.91 -24.00 -19.19
N ASP A 195 3.32 -24.87 -19.98
CA ASP A 195 1.94 -24.68 -20.52
C ASP A 195 0.86 -24.69 -19.43
N ASP A 196 1.16 -25.12 -18.21
CA ASP A 196 0.23 -25.13 -17.06
C ASP A 196 0.32 -23.86 -16.17
N ASN A 197 1.21 -22.93 -16.50
CA ASN A 197 1.32 -21.70 -15.74
C ASN A 197 0.25 -20.68 -16.16
N LEU A 198 -0.51 -20.23 -15.17
CA LEU A 198 -1.42 -19.08 -15.28
C LEU A 198 -0.66 -17.81 -15.64
N GLY A 199 0.50 -17.62 -14.99
CA GLY A 199 1.30 -16.44 -15.12
C GLY A 199 2.42 -16.36 -14.09
N PHE A 200 3.04 -15.18 -14.03
CA PHE A 200 4.11 -14.88 -13.11
C PHE A 200 4.03 -13.44 -12.59
N TYR A 201 4.72 -13.20 -11.50
CA TYR A 201 4.84 -11.90 -10.86
C TYR A 201 6.25 -11.33 -11.05
N VAL A 202 6.33 -10.03 -11.31
CA VAL A 202 7.58 -9.25 -11.32
C VAL A 202 7.37 -8.01 -10.48
N GLU A 203 8.30 -7.70 -9.58
CA GLU A 203 8.25 -6.50 -8.74
C GLU A 203 9.48 -5.63 -8.95
N SER A 204 9.27 -4.36 -9.32
CA SER A 204 10.35 -3.40 -9.52
C SER A 204 9.93 -1.99 -9.04
N PRO A 205 10.65 -1.38 -8.07
CA PRO A 205 11.67 -2.00 -7.23
C PRO A 205 11.12 -3.15 -6.37
N ASN A 206 11.96 -4.18 -6.10
CA ASN A 206 11.59 -5.32 -5.26
C ASN A 206 11.84 -5.03 -3.77
N VAL A 207 11.67 -6.05 -2.89
CA VAL A 207 11.83 -5.89 -1.44
C VAL A 207 13.22 -5.44 -1.00
N PHE A 208 14.25 -5.68 -1.78
CA PHE A 208 15.62 -5.26 -1.50
C PHE A 208 15.92 -3.83 -1.98
N GLY A 209 14.92 -3.16 -2.58
CA GLY A 209 15.06 -1.87 -3.25
C GLY A 209 15.57 -1.97 -4.70
N VAL A 210 15.91 -3.17 -5.17
CA VAL A 210 16.54 -3.44 -6.46
C VAL A 210 15.53 -3.25 -7.60
N ILE A 211 16.00 -2.63 -8.69
CA ILE A 211 15.25 -2.40 -9.94
C ILE A 211 15.58 -3.51 -10.94
N GLU A 212 14.55 -4.11 -11.50
CA GLU A 212 14.66 -5.00 -12.68
C GLU A 212 14.88 -4.14 -13.92
N ASP A 213 16.11 -4.07 -14.45
CA ASP A 213 16.52 -3.15 -15.51
C ASP A 213 16.46 -3.76 -16.92
N ASP A 214 16.39 -5.09 -17.06
CA ASP A 214 16.12 -5.77 -18.34
C ASP A 214 14.67 -6.27 -18.39
N THR A 215 13.74 -5.34 -18.54
CA THR A 215 12.31 -5.62 -18.51
C THR A 215 11.80 -6.29 -19.79
N SER A 216 12.53 -6.18 -20.91
CA SER A 216 12.15 -6.78 -22.20
C SER A 216 12.07 -8.30 -22.15
N VAL A 217 12.91 -8.96 -21.35
CA VAL A 217 12.90 -10.41 -21.18
C VAL A 217 11.57 -10.93 -20.64
N PHE A 218 10.89 -10.17 -19.79
CA PHE A 218 9.60 -10.57 -19.23
C PHE A 218 8.48 -10.57 -20.27
N GLU A 219 8.48 -9.62 -21.21
CA GLU A 219 7.52 -9.58 -22.30
C GLU A 219 7.72 -10.77 -23.25
N ASP A 220 8.96 -11.12 -23.58
CA ASP A 220 9.29 -12.29 -24.40
C ASP A 220 8.83 -13.58 -23.72
N LEU A 221 9.21 -13.81 -22.46
CA LEU A 221 8.81 -14.98 -21.68
C LEU A 221 7.29 -15.12 -21.57
N LYS A 222 6.59 -14.02 -21.33
CA LYS A 222 5.14 -13.99 -21.28
C LYS A 222 4.51 -14.38 -22.61
N THR A 223 5.02 -13.82 -23.71
CA THR A 223 4.47 -14.04 -25.06
C THR A 223 4.64 -15.47 -25.50
N ASP A 224 5.83 -16.03 -25.30
CA ASP A 224 6.17 -17.39 -25.67
C ASP A 224 5.29 -18.43 -24.92
N ASN A 225 4.99 -18.17 -23.67
CA ASN A 225 4.22 -19.08 -22.80
C ASN A 225 2.73 -18.72 -22.69
N LYS A 226 2.27 -17.62 -23.31
CA LYS A 226 0.89 -17.12 -23.21
C LYS A 226 0.42 -16.92 -21.76
N SER A 227 1.33 -16.55 -20.91
CA SER A 227 1.13 -16.33 -19.48
C SER A 227 0.54 -14.95 -19.18
N ILE A 228 -0.06 -14.77 -18.02
CA ILE A 228 -0.49 -13.48 -17.48
C ILE A 228 0.64 -12.91 -16.64
N MET A 229 1.10 -11.73 -16.97
CA MET A 229 2.10 -11.01 -16.18
C MET A 229 1.44 -10.03 -15.24
N VAL A 230 1.66 -10.22 -13.94
CA VAL A 230 1.30 -9.26 -12.89
C VAL A 230 2.57 -8.50 -12.51
N ALA A 231 2.57 -7.19 -12.64
CA ALA A 231 3.69 -6.33 -12.27
C ALA A 231 3.40 -5.57 -10.99
N GLY A 232 4.34 -5.59 -10.07
CA GLY A 232 4.34 -4.81 -8.84
C GLY A 232 5.24 -3.59 -8.96
N THR A 233 4.83 -2.43 -8.42
CA THR A 233 5.63 -1.22 -8.55
C THR A 233 5.38 -0.20 -7.45
N SER A 234 6.33 0.73 -7.29
CA SER A 234 6.19 1.95 -6.51
C SER A 234 5.82 3.12 -7.42
N PRO A 235 4.74 3.85 -7.13
CA PRO A 235 4.30 4.94 -8.00
C PRO A 235 5.30 6.11 -8.10
N LEU A 236 6.11 6.38 -7.05
CA LEU A 236 7.17 7.39 -7.15
C LEU A 236 8.35 6.92 -8.00
N ALA A 237 8.67 5.64 -7.99
CA ALA A 237 9.70 5.10 -8.88
C ALA A 237 9.31 5.27 -10.36
N LEU A 238 8.02 5.16 -10.69
CA LEU A 238 7.50 5.36 -12.05
C LEU A 238 7.66 6.79 -12.59
N THR A 239 7.99 7.75 -11.73
CA THR A 239 8.33 9.11 -12.21
C THR A 239 9.69 9.17 -12.91
N LEU A 240 10.53 8.15 -12.74
CA LEU A 240 11.87 8.02 -13.31
C LEU A 240 12.04 6.77 -14.18
N LEU A 241 11.21 5.74 -13.99
CA LEU A 241 11.29 4.45 -14.65
C LEU A 241 10.20 4.28 -15.70
N GLU A 242 10.42 3.39 -16.65
CA GLU A 242 9.40 2.98 -17.60
C GLU A 242 8.18 2.36 -16.89
N PRO A 243 6.97 2.70 -17.35
CA PRO A 243 5.77 2.15 -16.75
C PRO A 243 5.62 0.64 -17.05
N PRO A 244 5.00 -0.15 -16.15
CA PRO A 244 4.83 -1.58 -16.34
C PRO A 244 4.08 -2.01 -17.60
N SER A 245 3.33 -1.12 -18.24
CA SER A 245 2.72 -1.37 -19.56
C SER A 245 3.75 -1.69 -20.63
N GLU A 246 4.92 -1.02 -20.57
CA GLU A 246 6.02 -1.19 -21.51
C GLU A 246 6.78 -2.50 -21.29
N TRP A 247 6.70 -3.07 -20.07
CA TRP A 247 7.24 -4.41 -19.79
C TRP A 247 6.33 -5.54 -20.29
N GLY A 248 5.20 -5.19 -20.89
CA GLY A 248 4.19 -6.16 -21.31
C GLY A 248 3.21 -6.58 -20.22
N ALA A 249 3.19 -5.97 -19.03
CA ALA A 249 2.28 -6.33 -17.94
C ALA A 249 0.81 -6.35 -18.37
N ASP A 250 0.05 -7.32 -17.86
CA ASP A 250 -1.41 -7.41 -18.05
C ASP A 250 -2.17 -6.77 -16.88
N ILE A 251 -1.60 -6.88 -15.69
CA ILE A 251 -2.13 -6.36 -14.44
C ILE A 251 -0.99 -5.64 -13.70
N VAL A 252 -1.27 -4.47 -13.15
CA VAL A 252 -0.33 -3.72 -12.32
C VAL A 252 -0.92 -3.54 -10.94
N VAL A 253 -0.10 -3.78 -9.92
CA VAL A 253 -0.44 -3.64 -8.51
C VAL A 253 0.62 -2.80 -7.79
N GLY A 254 0.25 -2.15 -6.70
CA GLY A 254 1.15 -1.30 -5.93
C GLY A 254 0.44 -0.69 -4.73
N ASP A 255 1.04 0.34 -4.15
CA ASP A 255 0.44 1.15 -3.10
C ASP A 255 0.68 2.63 -3.33
N SER A 256 -0.35 3.46 -3.14
CA SER A 256 -0.25 4.92 -3.27
C SER A 256 0.17 5.63 -1.96
N GLN A 257 0.68 4.92 -0.94
CA GLN A 257 1.07 5.54 0.34
C GLN A 257 2.04 6.70 0.14
N SER A 258 3.01 6.54 -0.74
CA SER A 258 3.99 7.58 -1.08
C SER A 258 3.39 8.81 -1.80
N LEU A 259 2.14 8.74 -2.22
CA LEU A 259 1.41 9.82 -2.89
C LEU A 259 0.49 10.57 -1.91
N GLY A 260 1.07 11.19 -0.87
CA GLY A 260 0.36 12.10 0.02
C GLY A 260 -0.39 11.45 1.18
N ILE A 261 -0.04 10.24 1.56
CA ILE A 261 -0.59 9.55 2.74
C ILE A 261 0.50 9.44 3.80
N PRO A 262 0.27 9.96 5.03
CA PRO A 262 1.26 9.82 6.11
C PRO A 262 1.36 8.36 6.59
N PRO A 263 2.49 7.95 7.21
CA PRO A 263 2.67 6.58 7.70
C PRO A 263 1.61 6.10 8.71
N SER A 264 1.08 6.97 9.55
CA SER A 264 -0.06 6.77 10.48
C SER A 264 -0.05 5.40 11.18
N PHE A 265 1.07 5.03 11.82
CA PHE A 265 1.26 3.72 12.48
C PHE A 265 1.13 2.50 11.53
N GLY A 266 1.41 2.68 10.24
CA GLY A 266 1.33 1.63 9.24
C GLY A 266 0.03 1.59 8.43
N GLY A 267 -0.82 2.60 8.54
CA GLY A 267 -2.06 2.69 7.74
C GLY A 267 -3.06 3.72 8.25
N PRO A 268 -4.15 3.96 7.48
CA PRO A 268 -4.48 3.26 6.23
C PRO A 268 -3.56 3.64 5.07
N THR A 269 -3.36 2.72 4.12
CA THR A 269 -2.75 2.97 2.81
C THR A 269 -3.81 2.87 1.72
N VAL A 270 -3.44 2.82 0.44
CA VAL A 270 -4.38 2.53 -0.64
C VAL A 270 -3.70 1.71 -1.74
N GLY A 271 -4.14 0.47 -1.89
CA GLY A 271 -3.64 -0.40 -2.93
C GLY A 271 -4.04 0.08 -4.33
N ILE A 272 -3.08 0.05 -5.24
CA ILE A 272 -3.25 0.29 -6.67
C ILE A 272 -3.63 -1.03 -7.35
N PHE A 273 -4.59 -0.96 -8.27
CA PHE A 273 -4.92 -2.06 -9.15
C PHE A 273 -5.33 -1.53 -10.53
N ALA A 274 -4.54 -1.86 -11.53
CA ALA A 274 -4.78 -1.45 -12.92
C ALA A 274 -4.59 -2.64 -13.87
N CYS A 275 -5.21 -2.60 -15.05
CA CYS A 275 -5.07 -3.68 -16.02
C CYS A 275 -5.30 -3.23 -17.47
N LYS A 276 -4.91 -4.08 -18.42
CA LYS A 276 -5.26 -3.92 -19.84
C LYS A 276 -6.77 -4.01 -20.04
N LYS A 277 -7.33 -3.22 -20.94
CA LYS A 277 -8.79 -3.12 -21.26
C LYS A 277 -9.46 -4.47 -21.49
N ARG A 278 -8.76 -5.41 -22.12
CA ARG A 278 -9.28 -6.76 -22.38
C ARG A 278 -9.67 -7.53 -21.11
N HIS A 279 -9.08 -7.17 -19.95
CA HIS A 279 -9.31 -7.83 -18.67
C HIS A 279 -10.27 -7.08 -17.75
N LEU A 280 -10.73 -5.89 -18.12
CA LEU A 280 -11.56 -4.98 -17.33
C LEU A 280 -12.71 -5.65 -16.59
N ARG A 281 -13.43 -6.57 -17.27
CA ARG A 281 -14.60 -7.25 -16.70
C ARG A 281 -14.26 -8.28 -15.62
N ARG A 282 -12.98 -8.55 -15.39
CA ARG A 282 -12.48 -9.49 -14.39
C ARG A 282 -11.73 -8.79 -13.25
N MET A 283 -11.56 -7.46 -13.34
CA MET A 283 -10.88 -6.66 -12.33
C MET A 283 -11.67 -6.66 -11.01
N PRO A 284 -10.99 -6.78 -9.85
CA PRO A 284 -11.62 -6.62 -8.53
C PRO A 284 -11.96 -5.15 -8.23
N GLY A 285 -12.70 -4.94 -7.16
CA GLY A 285 -13.00 -3.60 -6.65
C GLY A 285 -14.00 -2.82 -7.51
N ARG A 286 -14.25 -1.59 -7.08
CA ARG A 286 -15.21 -0.68 -7.72
C ARG A 286 -14.56 0.15 -8.81
N MET A 287 -15.38 0.56 -9.75
CA MET A 287 -14.95 1.42 -10.86
C MET A 287 -15.97 2.50 -11.12
N ILE A 288 -15.47 3.67 -11.39
CA ILE A 288 -16.27 4.82 -11.85
C ILE A 288 -16.12 4.93 -13.36
N GLY A 289 -17.23 5.16 -14.03
CA GLY A 289 -17.28 5.46 -15.46
C GLY A 289 -17.83 6.86 -15.68
N GLU A 290 -17.34 7.50 -16.73
CA GLU A 290 -17.91 8.73 -17.26
C GLU A 290 -19.10 8.41 -18.15
N THR A 291 -20.13 9.22 -18.08
CA THR A 291 -21.38 9.14 -18.85
C THR A 291 -21.93 10.55 -19.10
N GLU A 292 -23.11 10.63 -19.67
CA GLU A 292 -23.86 11.88 -19.83
C GLU A 292 -25.17 11.80 -19.06
N ASP A 293 -25.62 12.95 -18.52
CA ASP A 293 -26.93 13.10 -17.95
C ASP A 293 -28.01 13.29 -19.04
N VAL A 294 -29.27 13.48 -18.63
CA VAL A 294 -30.39 13.65 -19.56
C VAL A 294 -30.34 14.94 -20.36
N GLU A 295 -29.51 15.90 -19.95
CA GLU A 295 -29.29 17.18 -20.61
C GLU A 295 -28.02 17.18 -21.48
N GLY A 296 -27.25 16.05 -21.47
CA GLY A 296 -26.00 15.91 -22.22
C GLY A 296 -24.76 16.49 -21.52
N ASN A 297 -24.84 16.75 -20.20
CA ASN A 297 -23.67 17.15 -19.43
C ASN A 297 -22.88 15.93 -18.96
N THR A 298 -21.57 16.09 -18.82
CA THR A 298 -20.72 15.05 -18.24
C THR A 298 -21.17 14.68 -16.84
N ALA A 299 -21.34 13.39 -16.59
CA ALA A 299 -21.74 12.82 -15.32
C ALA A 299 -20.91 11.56 -15.01
N TYR A 300 -20.89 11.15 -13.76
CA TYR A 300 -20.14 9.99 -13.30
C TYR A 300 -21.04 9.00 -12.58
N CYS A 301 -20.76 7.71 -12.75
CA CYS A 301 -21.50 6.67 -12.06
C CYS A 301 -20.61 5.45 -11.74
N MET A 302 -20.99 4.69 -10.72
CA MET A 302 -20.37 3.36 -10.51
C MET A 302 -20.75 2.41 -11.63
N THR A 303 -19.75 1.82 -12.27
CA THR A 303 -19.95 0.90 -13.40
C THR A 303 -19.59 -0.53 -13.07
N LEU A 304 -20.08 -1.49 -13.88
CA LEU A 304 -19.79 -2.91 -13.73
C LEU A 304 -20.16 -3.50 -12.34
N GLN A 305 -21.10 -2.91 -11.62
CA GLN A 305 -21.53 -3.34 -10.27
C GLN A 305 -22.01 -4.79 -10.21
N THR A 306 -22.45 -5.37 -11.34
CA THR A 306 -22.88 -6.78 -11.41
C THR A 306 -21.78 -7.78 -11.05
N ARG A 307 -20.53 -7.37 -10.89
CA ARG A 307 -19.41 -8.19 -10.44
C ARG A 307 -19.31 -8.27 -8.90
N GLU A 308 -19.98 -7.35 -8.18
CA GLU A 308 -19.83 -7.16 -6.75
C GLU A 308 -20.57 -8.21 -5.92
N GLN A 309 -20.12 -8.44 -4.70
CA GLN A 309 -20.59 -9.49 -3.80
C GLN A 309 -22.07 -9.32 -3.40
N HIS A 310 -22.55 -8.09 -3.21
CA HIS A 310 -23.95 -7.84 -2.86
C HIS A 310 -24.95 -8.24 -3.96
N ILE A 311 -24.48 -8.38 -5.22
CA ILE A 311 -25.29 -8.84 -6.35
C ILE A 311 -25.03 -10.32 -6.65
N ARG A 312 -23.76 -10.71 -6.77
CA ARG A 312 -23.35 -12.05 -7.23
C ARG A 312 -23.13 -13.06 -6.10
N ARG A 313 -23.05 -12.60 -4.85
CA ARG A 313 -22.79 -13.42 -3.66
C ARG A 313 -21.54 -14.30 -3.85
N GLU A 314 -21.66 -15.63 -3.76
CA GLU A 314 -20.56 -16.59 -3.97
C GLU A 314 -19.94 -16.57 -5.38
N ARG A 315 -20.60 -15.97 -6.34
CA ARG A 315 -20.13 -15.82 -7.74
C ARG A 315 -19.51 -14.46 -8.00
N ALA A 316 -19.32 -13.65 -7.00
CA ALA A 316 -18.67 -12.35 -7.14
C ALA A 316 -17.23 -12.50 -7.67
N THR A 317 -16.77 -11.49 -8.36
CA THR A 317 -15.40 -11.47 -8.88
C THR A 317 -14.39 -11.40 -7.75
N SER A 318 -14.71 -10.71 -6.63
CA SER A 318 -13.85 -10.51 -5.48
C SER A 318 -14.68 -10.24 -4.23
N ASN A 319 -14.08 -10.41 -3.06
CA ASN A 319 -14.62 -10.02 -1.76
C ASN A 319 -14.35 -8.55 -1.41
N ILE A 320 -13.59 -7.84 -2.23
CA ILE A 320 -13.30 -6.41 -2.02
C ILE A 320 -14.61 -5.63 -2.05
N CYS A 321 -14.88 -4.92 -0.97
CA CYS A 321 -16.09 -4.13 -0.79
C CYS A 321 -15.72 -2.68 -0.42
N THR A 322 -16.19 -2.16 0.70
CA THR A 322 -15.77 -0.85 1.21
C THR A 322 -14.28 -0.86 1.52
N ASN A 323 -13.56 0.11 1.02
CA ASN A 323 -12.12 0.21 1.14
C ASN A 323 -11.64 1.68 1.18
N GLN A 324 -10.48 2.02 0.69
CA GLN A 324 -9.72 3.22 0.97
C GLN A 324 -10.06 4.43 0.06
N SER A 325 -11.33 4.70 -0.21
CA SER A 325 -11.73 5.78 -1.13
C SER A 325 -11.24 7.18 -0.68
N LEU A 326 -11.19 7.45 0.63
CA LEU A 326 -10.68 8.72 1.15
C LEU A 326 -9.16 8.85 0.93
N MET A 327 -8.42 7.76 1.01
CA MET A 327 -6.98 7.74 0.73
C MET A 327 -6.73 7.88 -0.78
N ALA A 328 -7.57 7.31 -1.62
CA ALA A 328 -7.53 7.53 -3.07
C ALA A 328 -7.73 9.02 -3.42
N LEU A 329 -8.67 9.70 -2.74
CA LEU A 329 -8.84 11.15 -2.86
C LEU A 329 -7.56 11.90 -2.40
N ALA A 330 -6.96 11.51 -1.26
CA ALA A 330 -5.72 12.13 -0.78
C ALA A 330 -4.60 12.02 -1.83
N SER A 331 -4.44 10.84 -2.42
CA SER A 331 -3.44 10.60 -3.47
C SER A 331 -3.73 11.38 -4.74
N ALA A 332 -4.99 11.48 -5.17
CA ALA A 332 -5.37 12.32 -6.30
C ALA A 332 -5.03 13.80 -6.03
N CYS A 333 -5.41 14.31 -4.85
CA CYS A 333 -5.07 15.69 -4.45
C CYS A 333 -3.56 15.93 -4.43
N TYR A 334 -2.77 14.99 -3.91
CA TYR A 334 -1.31 15.08 -3.90
C TYR A 334 -0.75 15.17 -5.32
N MET A 335 -1.17 14.27 -6.20
CA MET A 335 -0.73 14.26 -7.60
C MET A 335 -1.11 15.54 -8.34
N PHE A 336 -2.31 16.10 -8.11
CA PHE A 336 -2.71 17.38 -8.68
C PHE A 336 -1.89 18.56 -8.14
N VAL A 337 -1.63 18.60 -6.83
CA VAL A 337 -0.83 19.68 -6.20
C VAL A 337 0.61 19.66 -6.70
N LYS A 338 1.20 18.48 -6.86
CA LYS A 338 2.57 18.32 -7.36
C LYS A 338 2.66 18.50 -8.87
N GLY A 339 1.68 17.97 -9.61
CA GLY A 339 1.77 17.84 -11.07
C GLY A 339 2.91 16.91 -11.49
N GLY A 340 3.01 16.59 -12.78
CA GLY A 340 4.02 15.68 -13.29
C GLY A 340 5.46 16.09 -12.96
N LYS A 341 5.78 17.39 -13.13
CA LYS A 341 7.12 17.90 -12.80
C LYS A 341 7.45 17.82 -11.31
N GLY A 342 6.49 18.17 -10.44
CA GLY A 342 6.73 18.10 -8.99
C GLY A 342 6.86 16.65 -8.50
N LEU A 343 6.16 15.70 -9.10
CA LEU A 343 6.34 14.27 -8.82
C LEU A 343 7.73 13.79 -9.26
N GLU A 344 8.17 14.19 -10.46
CA GLU A 344 9.52 13.88 -10.97
C GLU A 344 10.61 14.48 -10.05
N GLU A 345 10.44 15.71 -9.57
CA GLU A 345 11.36 16.35 -8.62
C GLU A 345 11.43 15.58 -7.29
N VAL A 346 10.30 15.10 -6.76
CA VAL A 346 10.29 14.26 -5.56
C VAL A 346 11.03 12.95 -5.82
N GLY A 347 10.72 12.27 -6.94
CA GLY A 347 11.40 11.04 -7.32
C GLY A 347 12.92 11.21 -7.43
N LYS A 348 13.39 12.25 -8.13
CA LYS A 348 14.83 12.58 -8.24
C LYS A 348 15.47 12.86 -6.89
N THR A 349 14.81 13.64 -6.04
CA THR A 349 15.32 13.96 -4.70
C THR A 349 15.50 12.70 -3.87
N ASN A 350 14.51 11.79 -3.90
CA ASN A 350 14.58 10.53 -3.17
C ASN A 350 15.72 9.65 -3.69
N TYR A 351 15.83 9.51 -4.99
CA TYR A 351 16.92 8.78 -5.66
C TYR A 351 18.29 9.34 -5.25
N GLU A 352 18.51 10.65 -5.40
CA GLU A 352 19.79 11.30 -5.10
C GLU A 352 20.17 11.15 -3.62
N LYS A 353 19.22 11.30 -2.69
CA LYS A 353 19.49 11.16 -1.25
C LYS A 353 19.83 9.73 -0.87
N ALA A 354 19.13 8.74 -1.42
CA ALA A 354 19.40 7.33 -1.15
C ALA A 354 20.81 6.94 -1.65
N HIS A 355 21.18 7.38 -2.83
CA HIS A 355 22.50 7.08 -3.42
C HIS A 355 23.63 7.77 -2.62
N LYS A 356 23.46 9.06 -2.30
CA LYS A 356 24.41 9.77 -1.42
C LYS A 356 24.57 9.11 -0.05
N LEU A 357 23.47 8.62 0.52
CA LEU A 357 23.49 7.91 1.79
C LEU A 357 24.25 6.58 1.67
N ALA A 358 23.99 5.79 0.63
CA ALA A 358 24.69 4.53 0.39
C ALA A 358 26.19 4.74 0.23
N GLU A 359 26.62 5.74 -0.58
CA GLU A 359 28.04 6.10 -0.72
C GLU A 359 28.70 6.41 0.62
N LYS A 360 28.06 7.23 1.48
CA LYS A 360 28.60 7.56 2.81
C LYS A 360 28.68 6.34 3.74
N ILE A 361 27.75 5.39 3.64
CA ILE A 361 27.75 4.16 4.43
C ILE A 361 28.87 3.23 3.98
N ASP A 362 29.08 3.08 2.69
CA ASP A 362 30.13 2.21 2.11
C ASP A 362 31.56 2.67 2.48
N GLU A 363 31.73 3.95 2.87
CA GLU A 363 33.01 4.48 3.41
C GLU A 363 33.30 4.00 4.86
N ILE A 364 32.35 3.32 5.53
CA ILE A 364 32.51 2.86 6.92
C ILE A 364 33.02 1.42 6.93
N ASP A 365 34.16 1.18 7.58
CA ASP A 365 34.76 -0.14 7.67
C ASP A 365 33.75 -1.22 8.15
N GLY A 366 33.61 -2.28 7.39
CA GLY A 366 32.76 -3.42 7.71
C GLY A 366 31.29 -3.30 7.27
N PHE A 367 30.84 -2.14 6.82
CA PHE A 367 29.57 -2.01 6.11
C PHE A 367 29.76 -2.16 4.59
N SER A 368 28.73 -2.60 3.88
CA SER A 368 28.70 -2.58 2.42
C SER A 368 27.34 -2.05 1.93
N ALA A 369 27.34 -0.99 1.13
CA ALA A 369 26.13 -0.33 0.63
C ALA A 369 26.30 0.21 -0.80
N PRO A 370 25.46 -0.19 -1.75
CA PRO A 370 24.37 -1.17 -1.57
C PRO A 370 24.89 -2.61 -1.43
N TYR A 371 24.11 -3.49 -0.81
CA TYR A 371 24.43 -4.92 -0.66
C TYR A 371 24.50 -5.62 -2.03
N PHE A 372 23.58 -5.29 -2.93
CA PHE A 372 23.45 -5.88 -4.25
C PHE A 372 24.10 -5.00 -5.33
N ASP A 373 24.81 -5.62 -6.26
CA ASP A 373 25.36 -4.93 -7.45
C ASP A 373 24.24 -4.69 -8.49
N SER A 374 23.37 -3.74 -8.18
CA SER A 374 22.18 -3.43 -8.98
C SER A 374 21.71 -1.99 -8.77
N LEU A 375 20.94 -1.49 -9.75
CA LEU A 375 20.25 -0.22 -9.61
C LEU A 375 19.17 -0.33 -8.54
N TYR A 376 18.96 0.75 -7.77
CA TYR A 376 17.92 0.88 -6.77
C TYR A 376 17.31 2.29 -6.81
N PHE A 377 16.14 2.46 -6.20
CA PHE A 377 15.45 3.74 -6.22
C PHE A 377 15.74 4.56 -4.96
N ASN A 378 14.87 4.48 -3.96
CA ASN A 378 14.99 5.24 -2.70
C ASN A 378 15.20 4.34 -1.48
N GLU A 379 15.20 3.05 -1.70
CA GLU A 379 15.39 2.00 -0.69
C GLU A 379 16.51 1.06 -1.15
N PHE A 380 17.33 0.61 -0.22
CA PHE A 380 18.45 -0.28 -0.52
C PHE A 380 18.85 -1.09 0.70
N THR A 381 19.40 -2.27 0.44
CA THR A 381 19.93 -3.17 1.48
C THR A 381 21.37 -2.80 1.80
N VAL A 382 21.72 -2.88 3.08
CA VAL A 382 23.07 -2.63 3.61
C VAL A 382 23.53 -3.84 4.40
N GLU A 383 24.69 -4.40 4.07
CA GLU A 383 25.37 -5.42 4.89
C GLU A 383 25.99 -4.78 6.12
N THR A 384 25.84 -5.45 7.27
CA THR A 384 26.31 -4.91 8.56
C THR A 384 27.40 -5.77 9.14
N PRO A 385 28.41 -5.20 9.83
CA PRO A 385 29.55 -5.94 10.41
C PRO A 385 29.18 -6.78 11.62
N ILE A 386 28.01 -6.58 12.21
CA ILE A 386 27.47 -7.28 13.37
C ILE A 386 26.01 -7.67 13.12
N ASP A 387 25.39 -8.34 14.07
CA ASP A 387 23.97 -8.68 14.01
C ASP A 387 23.11 -7.44 13.73
N SER A 388 22.25 -7.52 12.73
CA SER A 388 21.39 -6.43 12.28
C SER A 388 20.52 -5.84 13.40
N LYS A 389 20.06 -6.67 14.34
CA LYS A 389 19.26 -6.24 15.51
C LYS A 389 20.08 -5.39 16.49
N GLU A 390 21.38 -5.65 16.60
CA GLU A 390 22.26 -4.81 17.42
C GLU A 390 22.44 -3.43 16.80
N VAL A 391 22.57 -3.35 15.47
CA VAL A 391 22.60 -2.07 14.71
C VAL A 391 21.33 -1.27 14.96
N ILE A 392 20.14 -1.91 14.81
CA ILE A 392 18.85 -1.25 15.11
C ILE A 392 18.79 -0.77 16.57
N SER A 393 19.23 -1.62 17.52
CA SER A 393 19.23 -1.26 18.95
C SER A 393 20.14 -0.08 19.27
N LYS A 394 21.27 0.04 18.58
CA LYS A 394 22.17 1.18 18.69
C LYS A 394 21.52 2.44 18.13
N GLY A 395 20.93 2.35 16.93
CA GLY A 395 20.16 3.43 16.32
C GLY A 395 19.08 3.97 17.26
N MET A 396 18.28 3.11 17.85
CA MET A 396 17.24 3.52 18.81
C MET A 396 17.80 4.33 20.00
N LYS A 397 18.99 4.00 20.50
CA LYS A 397 19.63 4.75 21.58
C LYS A 397 20.06 6.14 21.14
N ASN A 398 20.48 6.28 19.90
CA ASN A 398 20.94 7.54 19.29
C ASN A 398 19.78 8.33 18.65
N LYS A 399 18.53 7.89 18.85
CA LYS A 399 17.33 8.46 18.20
C LYS A 399 17.37 8.40 16.68
N VAL A 400 17.92 7.33 16.14
CA VAL A 400 17.95 7.03 14.73
C VAL A 400 17.16 5.74 14.49
N LEU A 401 16.15 5.80 13.63
CA LEU A 401 15.46 4.61 13.11
C LEU A 401 16.27 4.10 11.92
N ALA A 402 17.23 3.23 12.21
CA ALA A 402 18.27 2.77 11.29
C ALA A 402 17.81 1.64 10.36
N GLY A 403 16.61 1.76 9.79
CA GLY A 403 16.05 0.77 8.89
C GLY A 403 15.36 -0.39 9.60
N ILE A 404 15.13 -1.47 8.84
CA ILE A 404 14.51 -2.72 9.33
C ILE A 404 15.44 -3.91 9.05
N THR A 405 15.47 -4.90 9.95
CA THR A 405 16.20 -6.15 9.72
C THR A 405 15.52 -7.00 8.66
N ILE A 406 16.26 -7.55 7.72
CA ILE A 406 15.72 -8.41 6.65
C ILE A 406 16.39 -9.79 6.56
N ASP A 407 17.55 -9.96 7.13
CA ASP A 407 18.31 -11.21 7.13
C ASP A 407 17.60 -12.36 7.85
N ASP A 408 16.70 -12.08 8.78
CA ASP A 408 15.84 -13.06 9.42
C ASP A 408 14.66 -13.54 8.54
N LYS A 409 14.41 -12.89 7.42
CA LYS A 409 13.36 -13.21 6.45
C LYS A 409 13.90 -13.86 5.17
N TYR A 410 15.16 -13.58 4.82
CA TYR A 410 15.80 -14.06 3.58
C TYR A 410 17.11 -14.76 3.93
N GLU A 411 17.03 -16.10 4.05
CA GLU A 411 18.13 -16.98 4.51
C GLU A 411 19.44 -16.87 3.69
N LYS A 412 19.37 -16.27 2.49
CA LYS A 412 20.52 -16.10 1.61
C LYS A 412 21.35 -14.85 1.93
N LEU A 413 20.85 -13.97 2.80
CA LEU A 413 21.52 -12.72 3.18
C LEU A 413 22.46 -12.90 4.37
N ASN A 414 23.58 -12.18 4.34
CA ASN A 414 24.37 -11.88 5.53
C ASN A 414 23.61 -10.92 6.45
N PRO A 415 24.07 -10.69 7.69
CA PRO A 415 23.46 -9.68 8.54
C PRO A 415 23.25 -8.36 7.80
N SER A 416 22.02 -7.90 7.71
CA SER A 416 21.67 -6.76 6.86
C SER A 416 20.44 -6.00 7.33
N VAL A 417 20.40 -4.72 6.99
CA VAL A 417 19.27 -3.83 7.21
C VAL A 417 18.80 -3.25 5.89
N LEU A 418 17.51 -3.02 5.76
CA LEU A 418 16.90 -2.29 4.66
C LEU A 418 16.71 -0.84 5.09
N LEU A 419 17.32 0.08 4.38
CA LEU A 419 17.24 1.52 4.60
C LEU A 419 16.46 2.20 3.49
N SER A 420 15.75 3.26 3.81
CA SER A 420 15.19 4.16 2.81
C SER A 420 15.55 5.61 3.11
N ALA A 421 15.70 6.42 2.05
CA ALA A 421 15.81 7.86 2.15
C ALA A 421 14.75 8.53 1.28
N THR A 422 14.18 9.62 1.78
CA THR A 422 13.17 10.39 1.10
C THR A 422 13.54 11.88 1.12
N GLU A 423 12.73 12.72 0.49
CA GLU A 423 12.89 14.17 0.55
C GLU A 423 12.87 14.73 1.98
N MET A 424 12.33 13.95 2.94
CA MET A 424 12.24 14.34 4.35
C MET A 424 13.57 14.25 5.11
N ASN A 425 14.51 13.44 4.64
CA ASN A 425 15.82 13.32 5.28
C ASN A 425 16.72 14.49 4.89
N ASP A 426 17.21 15.24 5.86
CA ASP A 426 18.17 16.32 5.66
C ASP A 426 19.62 15.84 5.95
N GLU A 427 20.59 16.76 5.87
CA GLU A 427 22.00 16.42 6.13
C GLU A 427 22.24 16.05 7.60
N GLU A 428 21.49 16.63 8.55
CA GLU A 428 21.60 16.31 9.97
C GLU A 428 21.12 14.88 10.27
N ASP A 429 20.03 14.47 9.61
CA ASP A 429 19.55 13.09 9.68
C ASP A 429 20.60 12.10 9.16
N ILE A 430 21.16 12.39 7.98
CA ILE A 430 22.18 11.55 7.34
C ILE A 430 23.41 11.44 8.24
N ASP A 431 23.92 12.57 8.75
CA ASP A 431 25.10 12.59 9.61
C ASP A 431 24.84 11.82 10.92
N SER A 432 23.64 11.90 11.50
CA SER A 432 23.25 11.14 12.70
C SER A 432 23.28 9.63 12.47
N LEU A 433 22.83 9.15 11.29
CA LEU A 433 22.92 7.74 10.93
C LEU A 433 24.38 7.30 10.74
N ILE A 434 25.20 8.10 10.04
CA ILE A 434 26.61 7.80 9.79
C ILE A 434 27.40 7.74 11.09
N GLU A 435 27.17 8.68 12.04
CA GLU A 435 27.76 8.63 13.37
C GLU A 435 27.35 7.36 14.12
N THR A 436 26.07 7.02 14.07
CA THR A 436 25.55 5.78 14.70
C THR A 436 26.23 4.54 14.12
N PHE A 437 26.44 4.47 12.80
CA PHE A 437 27.09 3.32 12.17
C PHE A 437 28.60 3.26 12.49
N ARG A 438 29.29 4.39 12.59
CA ARG A 438 30.67 4.44 13.06
C ARG A 438 30.81 3.92 14.50
N GLU A 439 29.89 4.29 15.39
CA GLU A 439 29.88 3.77 16.75
C GLU A 439 29.57 2.25 16.84
N VAL A 440 29.06 1.64 15.79
CA VAL A 440 28.84 0.17 15.73
C VAL A 440 30.18 -0.58 15.56
N VAL A 441 31.15 0.02 14.86
CA VAL A 441 32.45 -0.60 14.56
C VAL A 441 33.55 -0.22 15.54
N GLU A 442 33.33 0.77 16.42
CA GLU A 442 34.20 1.14 17.55
C GLU A 442 33.99 0.21 18.76
#